data_7e996368eec4024c6136e853c182dd33
#
_entry.id   7e996368eec4024c6136e853c182dd33
#
_cell.length_a   1.000
_cell.length_b   1.000
_cell.length_c   1.000
_cell.angle_alpha   90.00
_cell.angle_beta   90.00
_cell.angle_gamma   90.00
#
_symmetry.space_group_name_H-M   'P 1'
#
loop_
_entity.id
_entity.type
_entity.pdbx_description
1 polymer ?
#
loop_
_entity_poly.entity_id
_entity_poly.type
_entity_poly.pdbx_seq_one_letter_code
_entity_poly.pdbx_strand_id
1 'polypeptide(L)'
;MLKKLLLLLALSVGVVRAYDPASVPNNRVGVHILDPNEINDAAKLINSSGGDWGYVTIPIRSNDRDRDKWLKFFQNARRLHVIPIIRLATYPNSDVWVEPNSADLIDFANFLNDMPWPTNNRYLILFNEPNHANEWGGNLNPYNYATLLIDAHRIFKDRSSDFFLISAGLDMSSPN
;
A
#
# COMPACT_ATOMS: atom_id res chain seq x y z
N MET A 1 -38.82 -47.83 7.06
CA MET A 1 -37.68 -47.26 7.79
C MET A 1 -36.84 -46.48 6.81
N LEU A 2 -36.99 -45.14 6.78
CA LEU A 2 -36.36 -44.27 5.81
C LEU A 2 -35.05 -43.75 6.41
N LYS A 3 -33.90 -44.20 5.91
CA LYS A 3 -32.60 -43.71 6.35
C LYS A 3 -32.37 -42.31 5.77
N LYS A 4 -32.42 -41.30 6.62
CA LYS A 4 -32.03 -39.94 6.28
C LYS A 4 -30.51 -39.87 6.10
N LEU A 5 -30.05 -39.75 4.86
CA LEU A 5 -28.66 -39.48 4.52
C LEU A 5 -28.43 -37.99 4.73
N LEU A 6 -27.73 -37.62 5.81
CA LEU A 6 -27.30 -36.25 6.09
C LEU A 6 -26.04 -35.99 5.27
N LEU A 7 -26.18 -35.27 4.17
CA LEU A 7 -25.03 -34.80 3.36
C LEU A 7 -24.41 -33.58 4.09
N LEU A 8 -23.31 -33.80 4.79
CA LEU A 8 -22.50 -32.72 5.36
C LEU A 8 -21.75 -32.05 4.22
N LEU A 9 -22.23 -30.91 3.76
CA LEU A 9 -21.50 -30.04 2.84
C LEU A 9 -20.42 -29.32 3.66
N ALA A 10 -19.20 -29.85 3.68
CA ALA A 10 -18.06 -29.15 4.23
C ALA A 10 -17.71 -27.97 3.29
N LEU A 11 -18.20 -26.78 3.62
CA LEU A 11 -17.70 -25.55 3.04
C LEU A 11 -16.25 -25.36 3.50
N SER A 12 -15.30 -25.81 2.68
CA SER A 12 -13.90 -25.44 2.86
C SER A 12 -13.79 -23.94 2.56
N VAL A 13 -13.89 -23.12 3.58
CA VAL A 13 -13.46 -21.74 3.52
C VAL A 13 -11.96 -21.79 3.29
N GLY A 14 -11.54 -21.68 2.04
CA GLY A 14 -10.13 -21.56 1.69
C GLY A 14 -9.57 -20.33 2.40
N VAL A 15 -8.76 -20.54 3.43
CA VAL A 15 -8.01 -19.45 4.05
C VAL A 15 -7.05 -18.93 2.99
N VAL A 16 -7.37 -17.78 2.40
CA VAL A 16 -6.50 -17.11 1.44
C VAL A 16 -5.33 -16.55 2.23
N ARG A 17 -4.26 -17.31 2.34
CA ARG A 17 -3.02 -16.86 2.97
C ARG A 17 -2.31 -15.88 2.03
N ALA A 18 -1.82 -14.78 2.59
CA ALA A 18 -0.89 -13.91 1.91
C ALA A 18 0.41 -14.69 1.61
N TYR A 19 1.02 -14.40 0.47
CA TYR A 19 2.26 -15.09 0.07
C TYR A 19 3.46 -14.52 0.85
N ASP A 20 4.43 -15.35 1.18
CA ASP A 20 5.71 -14.90 1.73
C ASP A 20 6.68 -14.68 0.56
N PRO A 21 7.07 -13.43 0.24
CA PRO A 21 7.96 -13.14 -0.88
C PRO A 21 9.37 -13.71 -0.67
N ALA A 22 9.76 -14.03 0.57
CA ALA A 22 11.03 -14.69 0.84
C ALA A 22 11.04 -16.18 0.44
N SER A 23 9.85 -16.78 0.23
CA SER A 23 9.72 -18.20 -0.16
C SER A 23 9.78 -18.43 -1.66
N VAL A 24 9.86 -17.38 -2.48
CA VAL A 24 9.86 -17.46 -3.95
C VAL A 24 10.99 -16.64 -4.54
N PRO A 25 11.47 -16.96 -5.76
CA PRO A 25 12.41 -16.13 -6.47
C PRO A 25 11.86 -14.71 -6.67
N ASN A 26 12.56 -13.73 -6.15
CA ASN A 26 12.20 -12.33 -6.25
C ASN A 26 13.18 -11.64 -7.21
N ASN A 27 12.68 -10.92 -8.20
CA ASN A 27 13.53 -10.26 -9.19
C ASN A 27 14.16 -8.95 -8.67
N ARG A 28 13.70 -8.43 -7.52
CA ARG A 28 14.17 -7.17 -6.90
C ARG A 28 14.07 -5.93 -7.81
N VAL A 29 13.31 -6.04 -8.88
CA VAL A 29 13.04 -4.94 -9.81
C VAL A 29 11.72 -4.32 -9.43
N GLY A 30 11.63 -3.00 -9.47
CA GLY A 30 10.41 -2.27 -9.19
C GLY A 30 10.18 -1.14 -10.16
N VAL A 31 8.93 -0.73 -10.28
CA VAL A 31 8.51 0.42 -11.10
C VAL A 31 7.47 1.23 -10.33
N HIS A 32 7.43 2.52 -10.61
CA HIS A 32 6.39 3.41 -10.10
C HIS A 32 5.29 3.57 -11.14
N ILE A 33 4.04 3.43 -10.72
CA ILE A 33 2.85 3.72 -11.52
C ILE A 33 2.00 4.79 -10.82
N LEU A 34 1.15 5.46 -11.57
CA LEU A 34 0.26 6.50 -11.04
C LEU A 34 -1.20 6.08 -11.07
N ASP A 35 -1.56 5.14 -11.95
CA ASP A 35 -2.92 4.63 -12.10
C ASP A 35 -2.97 3.12 -11.83
N PRO A 36 -3.93 2.62 -11.02
CA PRO A 36 -4.11 1.19 -10.76
C PRO A 36 -4.29 0.33 -12.02
N ASN A 37 -4.77 0.89 -13.13
CA ASN A 37 -4.95 0.15 -14.38
C ASN A 37 -3.62 -0.19 -15.08
N GLU A 38 -2.54 0.52 -14.75
CA GLU A 38 -1.19 0.27 -15.31
C GLU A 38 -0.55 -1.02 -14.77
N ILE A 39 -1.14 -1.66 -13.75
CA ILE A 39 -0.54 -2.82 -13.07
C ILE A 39 -0.24 -3.99 -14.01
N ASN A 40 -1.02 -4.20 -15.08
CA ASN A 40 -0.77 -5.29 -16.02
C ASN A 40 0.52 -5.06 -16.83
N ASP A 41 0.77 -3.84 -17.26
CA ASP A 41 1.98 -3.51 -18.03
C ASP A 41 3.19 -3.40 -17.11
N ALA A 42 3.02 -2.87 -15.91
CA ALA A 42 4.02 -2.89 -14.87
C ALA A 42 4.48 -4.33 -14.56
N ALA A 43 3.53 -5.27 -14.38
CA ALA A 43 3.85 -6.67 -14.10
C ALA A 43 4.65 -7.34 -15.23
N LYS A 44 4.28 -7.09 -16.48
CA LYS A 44 5.05 -7.59 -17.65
C LYS A 44 6.48 -7.06 -17.64
N LEU A 45 6.65 -5.77 -17.29
CA LEU A 45 7.97 -5.14 -17.25
C LEU A 45 8.85 -5.72 -16.12
N ILE A 46 8.35 -5.73 -14.89
CA ILE A 46 9.13 -6.11 -13.71
C ILE A 46 9.43 -7.61 -13.65
N ASN A 47 8.60 -8.46 -14.27
CA ASN A 47 8.79 -9.90 -14.31
C ASN A 47 9.37 -10.39 -15.65
N SER A 48 9.83 -9.48 -16.54
CA SER A 48 10.31 -9.80 -17.89
C SER A 48 11.60 -10.60 -17.93
N SER A 49 12.43 -10.55 -16.87
CA SER A 49 13.71 -11.24 -16.80
C SER A 49 13.62 -12.71 -16.33
N GLY A 50 12.41 -13.26 -16.24
CA GLY A 50 12.17 -14.60 -15.69
C GLY A 50 12.15 -14.64 -14.15
N GLY A 51 12.27 -13.48 -13.50
CA GLY A 51 12.01 -13.34 -12.06
C GLY A 51 10.51 -13.34 -11.76
N ASP A 52 10.20 -13.40 -10.49
CA ASP A 52 8.82 -13.40 -9.99
C ASP A 52 8.71 -12.46 -8.78
N TRP A 53 7.52 -11.95 -8.50
CA TRP A 53 7.27 -11.09 -7.36
C TRP A 53 8.07 -9.77 -7.36
N GLY A 54 8.10 -9.08 -8.50
CA GLY A 54 8.64 -7.72 -8.57
C GLY A 54 7.76 -6.69 -7.86
N TYR A 55 8.27 -5.47 -7.69
CA TYR A 55 7.62 -4.42 -6.88
C TYR A 55 6.92 -3.37 -7.75
N VAL A 56 5.79 -2.89 -7.27
CA VAL A 56 5.10 -1.72 -7.86
C VAL A 56 4.79 -0.71 -6.76
N THR A 57 5.36 0.49 -6.89
CA THR A 57 4.99 1.62 -6.05
C THR A 57 3.83 2.38 -6.68
N ILE A 58 2.79 2.69 -5.89
CA ILE A 58 1.62 3.45 -6.33
C ILE A 58 1.12 4.37 -5.21
N PRO A 59 0.77 5.65 -5.52
CA PRO A 59 0.18 6.53 -4.53
C PRO A 59 -1.30 6.22 -4.32
N ILE A 60 -1.75 6.30 -3.07
CA ILE A 60 -3.17 6.36 -2.69
C ILE A 60 -3.39 7.71 -2.00
N ARG A 61 -4.29 8.51 -2.54
CA ARG A 61 -4.61 9.84 -1.95
C ARG A 61 -5.61 9.71 -0.81
N SER A 62 -5.52 10.60 0.18
CA SER A 62 -6.43 10.63 1.33
C SER A 62 -7.90 10.87 0.95
N ASN A 63 -8.16 11.46 -0.20
CA ASN A 63 -9.50 11.67 -0.76
C ASN A 63 -9.94 10.57 -1.76
N ASP A 64 -9.18 9.48 -1.92
CA ASP A 64 -9.49 8.37 -2.81
C ASP A 64 -9.76 7.09 -2.01
N ARG A 65 -11.02 6.81 -1.79
CA ARG A 65 -11.52 5.62 -1.08
C ARG A 65 -12.43 4.76 -1.93
N ASP A 66 -12.25 4.79 -3.26
CA ASP A 66 -12.95 3.89 -4.17
C ASP A 66 -12.56 2.44 -3.87
N ARG A 67 -13.41 1.76 -3.10
CA ARG A 67 -13.15 0.41 -2.61
C ARG A 67 -13.04 -0.60 -3.76
N ASP A 68 -13.89 -0.49 -4.76
CA ASP A 68 -13.93 -1.45 -5.87
C ASP A 68 -12.68 -1.33 -6.74
N LYS A 69 -12.24 -0.10 -7.02
CA LYS A 69 -10.99 0.20 -7.72
C LYS A 69 -9.80 -0.42 -7.02
N TRP A 70 -9.67 -0.19 -5.71
CA TRP A 70 -8.52 -0.67 -4.96
C TRP A 70 -8.58 -2.17 -4.68
N LEU A 71 -9.75 -2.76 -4.43
CA LEU A 71 -9.91 -4.21 -4.36
C LEU A 71 -9.42 -4.87 -5.65
N LYS A 72 -9.82 -4.35 -6.81
CA LYS A 72 -9.39 -4.85 -8.12
C LYS A 72 -7.88 -4.74 -8.29
N PHE A 73 -7.26 -3.63 -7.85
CA PHE A 73 -5.80 -3.46 -7.88
C PHE A 73 -5.09 -4.54 -7.05
N PHE A 74 -5.46 -4.73 -5.79
CA PHE A 74 -4.83 -5.74 -4.91
C PHE A 74 -5.06 -7.18 -5.39
N GLN A 75 -6.24 -7.49 -5.93
CA GLN A 75 -6.52 -8.78 -6.56
C GLN A 75 -5.65 -9.02 -7.79
N ASN A 76 -5.46 -8.01 -8.63
CA ASN A 76 -4.57 -8.09 -9.78
C ASN A 76 -3.10 -8.22 -9.35
N ALA A 77 -2.66 -7.47 -8.33
CA ALA A 77 -1.32 -7.59 -7.78
C ALA A 77 -1.02 -9.03 -7.36
N ARG A 78 -1.96 -9.68 -6.67
CA ARG A 78 -1.84 -11.10 -6.31
C ARG A 78 -1.76 -12.01 -7.53
N ARG A 79 -2.67 -11.85 -8.49
CA ARG A 79 -2.74 -12.68 -9.71
C ARG A 79 -1.50 -12.55 -10.60
N LEU A 80 -0.89 -11.36 -10.61
CA LEU A 80 0.25 -11.02 -11.45
C LEU A 80 1.59 -11.18 -10.74
N HIS A 81 1.59 -11.65 -9.51
CA HIS A 81 2.78 -11.77 -8.66
C HIS A 81 3.53 -10.44 -8.53
N VAL A 82 2.81 -9.41 -8.12
CA VAL A 82 3.34 -8.07 -7.87
C VAL A 82 3.25 -7.77 -6.38
N ILE A 83 4.32 -7.25 -5.81
CA ILE A 83 4.36 -6.76 -4.43
C ILE A 83 4.07 -5.25 -4.45
N PRO A 84 2.91 -4.82 -3.95
CA PRO A 84 2.60 -3.39 -3.90
C PRO A 84 3.35 -2.71 -2.76
N ILE A 85 3.93 -1.55 -3.07
CA ILE A 85 4.41 -0.57 -2.11
C ILE A 85 3.48 0.63 -2.22
N ILE A 86 2.62 0.83 -1.23
CA ILE A 86 1.64 1.91 -1.25
C ILE A 86 2.29 3.18 -0.69
N ARG A 87 2.34 4.25 -1.49
CA ARG A 87 2.71 5.56 -1.00
C ARG A 87 1.46 6.30 -0.56
N LEU A 88 1.35 6.61 0.73
CA LEU A 88 0.29 7.47 1.23
C LEU A 88 0.51 8.89 0.69
N ALA A 89 -0.55 9.51 0.23
CA ALA A 89 -0.50 10.88 -0.27
C ALA A 89 -1.74 11.64 0.19
N THR A 90 -1.61 12.93 0.37
CA THR A 90 -2.76 13.82 0.48
C THR A 90 -3.25 14.19 -0.93
N TYR A 91 -3.82 15.33 -1.11
CA TYR A 91 -4.27 15.82 -2.41
C TYR A 91 -3.87 17.29 -2.60
N PRO A 92 -3.71 17.75 -3.85
CA PRO A 92 -3.36 19.14 -4.10
C PRO A 92 -4.54 20.07 -3.76
N ASN A 93 -4.21 21.18 -3.12
CA ASN A 93 -5.09 22.32 -2.90
C ASN A 93 -4.39 23.57 -3.48
N SER A 94 -4.81 24.00 -4.66
CA SER A 94 -4.08 24.98 -5.48
C SER A 94 -2.66 24.48 -5.79
N ASP A 95 -1.63 25.23 -5.44
CA ASP A 95 -0.23 24.96 -5.76
C ASP A 95 0.51 24.15 -4.67
N VAL A 96 -0.18 23.76 -3.60
CA VAL A 96 0.40 22.99 -2.47
C VAL A 96 -0.42 21.75 -2.17
N TRP A 97 0.25 20.70 -1.70
CA TRP A 97 -0.42 19.52 -1.17
C TRP A 97 -0.89 19.78 0.26
N VAL A 98 -2.06 19.29 0.58
CA VAL A 98 -2.60 19.37 1.94
C VAL A 98 -1.64 18.67 2.90
N GLU A 99 -1.34 19.32 4.04
CA GLU A 99 -0.54 18.71 5.10
C GLU A 99 -1.28 17.52 5.71
N PRO A 100 -0.65 16.34 5.79
CA PRO A 100 -1.29 15.17 6.38
C PRO A 100 -1.44 15.32 7.91
N ASN A 101 -2.43 14.63 8.45
CA ASN A 101 -2.71 14.64 9.87
C ASN A 101 -3.05 13.23 10.40
N SER A 102 -3.20 13.09 11.73
CA SER A 102 -3.47 11.78 12.35
C SER A 102 -4.83 11.19 11.96
N ALA A 103 -5.82 11.99 11.56
CA ALA A 103 -7.10 11.47 11.06
C ALA A 103 -6.93 10.80 9.70
N ASP A 104 -6.10 11.36 8.82
CA ASP A 104 -5.72 10.72 7.54
C ASP A 104 -5.08 9.35 7.79
N LEU A 105 -4.17 9.26 8.79
CA LEU A 105 -3.50 8.00 9.13
C LEU A 105 -4.48 6.92 9.61
N ILE A 106 -5.44 7.29 10.46
CA ILE A 106 -6.48 6.38 10.95
C ILE A 106 -7.33 5.86 9.80
N ASP A 107 -7.75 6.75 8.91
CA ASP A 107 -8.56 6.41 7.76
C ASP A 107 -7.80 5.50 6.78
N PHE A 108 -6.55 5.82 6.46
CA PHE A 108 -5.68 4.94 5.65
C PHE A 108 -5.49 3.57 6.31
N ALA A 109 -5.23 3.52 7.60
CA ALA A 109 -4.99 2.27 8.31
C ALA A 109 -6.22 1.34 8.27
N ASN A 110 -7.41 1.89 8.49
CA ASN A 110 -8.65 1.14 8.39
C ASN A 110 -8.89 0.65 6.96
N PHE A 111 -8.75 1.54 5.97
CA PHE A 111 -8.96 1.21 4.58
C PHE A 111 -8.00 0.13 4.07
N LEU A 112 -6.69 0.29 4.33
CA LEU A 112 -5.66 -0.62 3.85
C LEU A 112 -5.63 -1.96 4.60
N ASN A 113 -6.06 -1.98 5.87
CA ASN A 113 -6.16 -3.23 6.60
C ASN A 113 -7.18 -4.20 6.00
N ASP A 114 -8.23 -3.68 5.38
CA ASP A 114 -9.29 -4.45 4.73
C ASP A 114 -8.92 -4.94 3.32
N MET A 115 -7.79 -4.52 2.75
CA MET A 115 -7.41 -4.90 1.39
C MET A 115 -6.77 -6.30 1.35
N PRO A 116 -6.99 -7.07 0.25
CA PRO A 116 -6.44 -8.41 0.08
C PRO A 116 -4.98 -8.37 -0.39
N TRP A 117 -4.08 -7.98 0.49
CA TRP A 117 -2.64 -7.91 0.21
C TRP A 117 -2.10 -9.22 -0.36
N PRO A 118 -1.27 -9.21 -1.40
CA PRO A 118 -0.70 -10.42 -2.00
C PRO A 118 0.34 -11.09 -1.11
N THR A 119 1.04 -10.32 -0.27
CA THR A 119 2.15 -10.77 0.59
C THR A 119 1.89 -10.42 2.05
N ASN A 120 2.57 -11.10 2.97
CA ASN A 120 2.46 -10.79 4.41
C ASN A 120 2.95 -9.37 4.70
N ASN A 121 4.10 -8.98 4.15
CA ASN A 121 4.60 -7.63 4.33
C ASN A 121 3.78 -6.63 3.52
N ARG A 122 3.17 -5.68 4.21
CA ARG A 122 2.33 -4.60 3.67
C ARG A 122 3.13 -3.31 3.67
N TYR A 123 3.83 -3.03 2.58
CA TYR A 123 4.76 -1.90 2.49
C TYR A 123 4.05 -0.58 2.28
N LEU A 124 4.33 0.40 3.16
CA LEU A 124 3.79 1.75 3.10
C LEU A 124 4.91 2.77 3.13
N ILE A 125 4.95 3.68 2.14
CA ILE A 125 5.74 4.90 2.20
C ILE A 125 4.86 6.01 2.78
N LEU A 126 5.35 6.68 3.82
CA LEU A 126 4.61 7.69 4.55
C LEU A 126 4.79 9.07 3.93
N PHE A 127 3.93 9.36 2.94
CA PHE A 127 3.86 10.61 2.17
C PHE A 127 5.05 10.85 1.22
N ASN A 128 5.24 12.11 0.79
CA ASN A 128 6.25 12.52 -0.17
C ASN A 128 7.00 13.74 0.34
N GLU A 129 8.29 13.79 0.17
CA GLU A 129 9.20 14.94 0.31
C GLU A 129 8.82 15.95 1.40
N PRO A 130 8.78 15.55 2.69
CA PRO A 130 8.33 16.42 3.79
C PRO A 130 9.29 17.60 4.04
N ASN A 131 10.41 17.62 3.37
CA ASN A 131 11.35 18.74 3.32
C ASN A 131 11.08 19.70 2.15
N HIS A 132 10.01 19.51 1.37
CA HIS A 132 9.57 20.42 0.32
C HIS A 132 8.25 21.08 0.73
N ALA A 133 8.25 22.41 0.91
CA ALA A 133 7.10 23.14 1.44
C ALA A 133 5.81 22.90 0.63
N ASN A 134 5.90 22.83 -0.71
CA ASN A 134 4.74 22.61 -1.57
C ASN A 134 4.13 21.20 -1.39
N GLU A 135 4.91 20.23 -0.94
CA GLU A 135 4.43 18.88 -0.61
C GLU A 135 3.86 18.80 0.82
N TRP A 136 4.03 19.86 1.65
CA TRP A 136 3.74 19.84 3.08
C TRP A 136 2.98 21.09 3.54
N GLY A 137 1.82 21.36 2.95
CA GLY A 137 0.93 22.44 3.37
C GLY A 137 1.49 23.86 3.17
N GLY A 138 2.57 24.01 2.41
CA GLY A 138 3.24 25.30 2.20
C GLY A 138 4.28 25.65 3.28
N ASN A 139 4.53 24.79 4.25
CA ASN A 139 5.48 25.05 5.35
C ASN A 139 6.39 23.85 5.60
N LEU A 140 7.66 24.13 5.92
CA LEU A 140 8.60 23.12 6.37
C LEU A 140 8.44 22.91 7.88
N ASN A 141 8.05 21.69 8.25
CA ASN A 141 7.89 21.35 9.67
C ASN A 141 8.40 19.92 9.95
N PRO A 142 9.71 19.74 10.16
CA PRO A 142 10.31 18.43 10.43
C PRO A 142 9.79 17.80 11.73
N TYR A 143 9.42 18.59 12.73
CA TYR A 143 8.85 18.08 13.97
C TYR A 143 7.46 17.48 13.76
N ASN A 144 6.64 18.10 12.92
CA ASN A 144 5.34 17.55 12.56
C ASN A 144 5.49 16.24 11.83
N TYR A 145 6.40 16.16 10.85
CA TYR A 145 6.66 14.89 10.16
C TYR A 145 7.16 13.81 11.10
N ALA A 146 8.07 14.13 12.03
CA ALA A 146 8.55 13.17 13.02
C ALA A 146 7.41 12.66 13.93
N THR A 147 6.53 13.54 14.38
CA THR A 147 5.35 13.18 15.17
C THR A 147 4.42 12.28 14.36
N LEU A 148 4.20 12.60 13.09
CA LEU A 148 3.36 11.82 12.19
C LEU A 148 3.93 10.40 11.95
N LEU A 149 5.26 10.24 11.86
CA LEU A 149 5.90 8.93 11.78
C LEU A 149 5.63 8.08 13.03
N ILE A 150 5.72 8.68 14.22
CA ILE A 150 5.44 8.01 15.49
C ILE A 150 3.96 7.58 15.55
N ASP A 151 3.05 8.47 15.20
CA ASP A 151 1.62 8.17 15.18
C ASP A 151 1.29 7.10 14.14
N ALA A 152 1.87 7.18 12.95
CA ALA A 152 1.70 6.16 11.92
C ALA A 152 2.15 4.79 12.41
N HIS A 153 3.32 4.71 13.05
CA HIS A 153 3.80 3.45 13.61
C HIS A 153 2.77 2.85 14.58
N ARG A 154 2.29 3.63 15.54
CA ARG A 154 1.29 3.18 16.51
C ARG A 154 -0.01 2.75 15.80
N ILE A 155 -0.59 3.63 14.97
CA ILE A 155 -1.89 3.42 14.33
C ILE A 155 -1.88 2.18 13.42
N PHE A 156 -0.88 2.04 12.56
CA PHE A 156 -0.82 0.91 11.63
C PHE A 156 -0.48 -0.40 12.34
N LYS A 157 0.45 -0.38 13.30
CA LYS A 157 0.82 -1.59 14.06
C LYS A 157 -0.31 -2.09 14.96
N ASP A 158 -1.18 -1.22 15.45
CA ASP A 158 -2.39 -1.60 16.18
C ASP A 158 -3.41 -2.35 15.28
N ARG A 159 -3.38 -2.14 13.96
CA ARG A 159 -4.24 -2.87 13.00
C ARG A 159 -3.64 -4.21 12.59
N SER A 160 -2.34 -4.22 12.28
CA SER A 160 -1.63 -5.44 11.93
C SER A 160 -0.12 -5.26 12.08
N SER A 161 0.55 -6.27 12.64
CA SER A 161 2.01 -6.34 12.68
C SER A 161 2.64 -6.42 11.27
N ASP A 162 1.85 -6.81 10.26
CA ASP A 162 2.31 -6.99 8.88
C ASP A 162 2.61 -5.68 8.16
N PHE A 163 2.11 -4.54 8.64
CA PHE A 163 2.45 -3.25 8.06
C PHE A 163 3.91 -2.91 8.25
N PHE A 164 4.62 -2.67 7.14
CA PHE A 164 6.01 -2.25 7.10
C PHE A 164 6.08 -0.79 6.65
N LEU A 165 6.45 0.10 7.57
CA LEU A 165 6.45 1.53 7.34
C LEU A 165 7.81 2.01 6.88
N ILE A 166 7.81 2.80 5.81
CA ILE A 166 8.98 3.38 5.17
C ILE A 166 8.82 4.91 5.26
N SER A 167 9.85 5.61 5.70
CA SER A 167 9.85 7.08 5.66
C SER A 167 9.79 7.58 4.22
N ALA A 168 9.28 8.79 4.01
CA ALA A 168 9.35 9.46 2.73
C ALA A 168 10.82 9.68 2.30
N GLY A 169 11.06 9.69 1.00
CA GLY A 169 12.29 10.25 0.45
C GLY A 169 12.36 11.76 0.67
N LEU A 170 13.56 12.30 0.71
CA LEU A 170 13.79 13.74 0.80
C LEU A 170 14.22 14.28 -0.55
N ASP A 171 13.70 15.45 -0.93
CA ASP A 171 14.18 16.17 -2.10
C ASP A 171 15.55 16.82 -1.78
N MET A 172 16.57 16.44 -2.54
CA MET A 172 17.93 16.96 -2.40
C MET A 172 18.07 18.42 -2.89
N SER A 173 17.14 18.90 -3.71
CA SER A 173 17.12 20.26 -4.26
C SER A 173 16.26 21.22 -3.44
N SER A 174 15.59 20.73 -2.41
CA SER A 174 14.77 21.56 -1.54
C SER A 174 15.62 22.60 -0.79
N PRO A 175 15.20 23.87 -0.72
CA PRO A 175 15.91 24.88 0.06
C PRO A 175 15.95 24.48 1.54
N ASN A 176 17.13 24.66 2.14
CA ASN A 176 17.37 24.43 3.57
C ASN A 176 16.74 25.53 4.42
#